data_d3d00fdcca853a1331217c4cb72b0a06
#
_entry.id   d3d00fdcca853a1331217c4cb72b0a06
#
_cell.length_a   1.000
_cell.length_b   1.000
_cell.length_c   1.000
_cell.angle_alpha   90.00
_cell.angle_beta   90.00
_cell.angle_gamma   90.00
#
_symmetry.space_group_name_H-M   'P 1'
#
loop_
_entity.id
_entity.type
_entity.pdbx_description
1 polymer ?
#
loop_
_entity_poly.entity_id
_entity_poly.type
_entity_poly.pdbx_seq_one_letter_code
_entity_poly.pdbx_strand_id
1 'polypeptide(L)'
;GHLKLVSALRYTINGSAPGIENSLCAYRNYGWFGDNHGSIICVNLNTMKPVWYYDNHDDIDGTIICEVENGTPYIYCGCEVDKQGMSGTCYFVKLNGLTGEKIWEQKIPCNRIKIGEKVLDGGMYCTPLLGRGDAKGLIFANICRNGADGKGKSSGQLVAFNTIDGKIAYTTRLNQFAWSSPIGYMNEKNEQFIFTGDSGGTVYLIRAKNGELLYKHHVASNFESSPIAIGNTTVVGSRQNGIYKFVIK
;
A
#
# COMPACT_ATOMS: atom_id res chain seq x y z
N GLY A 1 17.52 4.34 -30.84
CA GLY A 1 17.86 3.31 -29.84
C GLY A 1 17.19 1.98 -30.19
N HIS A 2 17.83 0.89 -29.80
CA HIS A 2 17.30 -0.44 -30.03
C HIS A 2 16.99 -1.10 -28.67
N LEU A 3 15.79 -1.70 -28.54
CA LEU A 3 15.38 -2.48 -27.40
C LEU A 3 15.62 -3.97 -27.68
N LYS A 4 16.27 -4.69 -26.73
CA LYS A 4 16.51 -6.12 -26.81
C LYS A 4 16.01 -6.79 -25.52
N LEU A 5 15.14 -7.81 -25.65
CA LEU A 5 14.82 -8.70 -24.53
C LEU A 5 16.08 -9.53 -24.20
N VAL A 6 16.60 -9.40 -22.97
CA VAL A 6 17.79 -10.12 -22.53
C VAL A 6 17.42 -11.36 -21.75
N SER A 7 16.39 -11.29 -20.89
CA SER A 7 15.97 -12.40 -20.06
C SER A 7 14.49 -12.25 -19.65
N ALA A 8 13.85 -13.35 -19.29
CA ALA A 8 12.48 -13.37 -18.75
C ALA A 8 12.36 -14.47 -17.68
N LEU A 9 11.62 -14.18 -16.62
CA LEU A 9 11.17 -15.16 -15.64
C LEU A 9 9.70 -15.48 -15.91
N ARG A 10 9.37 -16.75 -16.03
CA ARG A 10 8.00 -17.27 -16.02
C ARG A 10 7.90 -18.33 -14.95
N TYR A 11 6.81 -18.34 -14.20
CA TYR A 11 6.62 -19.29 -13.13
C TYR A 11 5.14 -19.68 -13.01
N THR A 12 4.89 -20.77 -12.30
CA THR A 12 3.54 -21.24 -11.96
C THR A 12 3.52 -21.58 -10.45
N ILE A 13 2.36 -21.42 -9.85
CA ILE A 13 2.08 -21.81 -8.48
C ILE A 13 0.96 -22.83 -8.51
N ASN A 14 1.21 -24.04 -8.02
CA ASN A 14 0.25 -25.15 -8.04
C ASN A 14 -0.35 -25.42 -9.45
N GLY A 15 0.46 -25.25 -10.50
CA GLY A 15 0.04 -25.47 -11.88
C GLY A 15 -0.73 -24.30 -12.52
N SER A 16 -0.98 -23.21 -11.80
CA SER A 16 -1.60 -21.99 -12.30
C SER A 16 -0.58 -20.89 -12.55
N ALA A 17 -0.77 -20.10 -13.60
CA ALA A 17 0.03 -18.92 -13.88
C ALA A 17 -0.60 -17.71 -13.17
N PRO A 18 0.05 -17.15 -12.12
CA PRO A 18 -0.47 -15.97 -11.43
C PRO A 18 -0.32 -14.70 -12.28
N GLY A 19 -1.21 -13.73 -12.05
CA GLY A 19 -1.07 -12.37 -12.54
C GLY A 19 -0.14 -11.55 -11.65
N ILE A 20 0.63 -10.63 -12.24
CA ILE A 20 1.43 -9.64 -11.52
C ILE A 20 0.81 -8.29 -11.82
N GLU A 21 0.19 -7.66 -10.81
CA GLU A 21 -0.59 -6.42 -10.95
C GLU A 21 0.08 -5.22 -10.30
N ASN A 22 1.11 -5.45 -9.47
CA ASN A 22 1.90 -4.41 -8.85
C ASN A 22 3.21 -4.08 -9.59
N SER A 23 3.85 -2.99 -9.20
CA SER A 23 5.16 -2.61 -9.71
C SER A 23 6.29 -3.35 -8.97
N LEU A 24 7.39 -3.60 -9.67
CA LEU A 24 8.59 -4.18 -9.09
C LEU A 24 9.29 -3.16 -8.17
N CYS A 25 9.62 -3.56 -6.96
CA CYS A 25 10.55 -2.85 -6.07
C CYS A 25 11.94 -3.45 -6.23
N ALA A 26 12.99 -2.62 -6.24
CA ALA A 26 14.35 -3.12 -6.41
C ALA A 26 15.36 -2.42 -5.49
N TYR A 27 16.35 -3.17 -5.05
CA TYR A 27 17.54 -2.67 -4.36
C TYR A 27 18.77 -3.48 -4.79
N ARG A 28 19.79 -2.82 -5.34
CA ARG A 28 20.97 -3.45 -5.95
C ARG A 28 20.53 -4.45 -7.03
N ASN A 29 20.90 -5.72 -6.89
CA ASN A 29 20.58 -6.82 -7.83
C ASN A 29 19.39 -7.68 -7.38
N TYR A 30 18.60 -7.22 -6.41
CA TYR A 30 17.39 -7.90 -5.97
C TYR A 30 16.14 -7.10 -6.37
N GLY A 31 15.10 -7.80 -6.80
CA GLY A 31 13.80 -7.24 -7.06
C GLY A 31 12.73 -8.03 -6.34
N TRP A 32 11.68 -7.35 -5.88
CA TRP A 32 10.55 -7.94 -5.18
C TRP A 32 9.25 -7.51 -5.84
N PHE A 33 8.35 -8.45 -5.97
CA PHE A 33 7.00 -8.21 -6.46
C PHE A 33 6.01 -9.16 -5.79
N GLY A 34 4.74 -8.79 -5.83
CA GLY A 34 3.63 -9.63 -5.40
C GLY A 34 2.88 -10.21 -6.59
N ASP A 35 2.07 -11.20 -6.37
CA ASP A 35 1.16 -11.75 -7.37
C ASP A 35 -0.26 -11.93 -6.83
N ASN A 36 -1.20 -12.20 -7.74
CA ASN A 36 -2.60 -12.38 -7.37
C ASN A 36 -2.92 -13.74 -6.70
N HIS A 37 -1.93 -14.59 -6.45
CA HIS A 37 -2.05 -15.75 -5.56
C HIS A 37 -1.61 -15.45 -4.12
N GLY A 38 -1.15 -14.21 -3.85
CA GLY A 38 -0.65 -13.81 -2.54
C GLY A 38 0.82 -14.09 -2.30
N SER A 39 1.58 -14.36 -3.37
CA SER A 39 3.00 -14.66 -3.24
C SER A 39 3.84 -13.39 -3.29
N ILE A 40 4.75 -13.23 -2.32
CA ILE A 40 5.85 -12.27 -2.40
C ILE A 40 7.07 -13.02 -2.91
N ILE A 41 7.64 -12.54 -4.01
CA ILE A 41 8.76 -13.21 -4.69
C ILE A 41 9.96 -12.27 -4.75
N CYS A 42 11.11 -12.80 -4.34
CA CYS A 42 12.40 -12.16 -4.59
C CYS A 42 13.07 -12.78 -5.81
N VAL A 43 13.57 -11.93 -6.69
CA VAL A 43 14.31 -12.34 -7.88
C VAL A 43 15.69 -11.69 -7.90
N ASN A 44 16.71 -12.44 -8.30
CA ASN A 44 18.02 -11.88 -8.62
C ASN A 44 17.96 -11.30 -10.04
N LEU A 45 18.08 -9.99 -10.17
CA LEU A 45 17.93 -9.25 -11.44
C LEU A 45 19.06 -9.52 -12.44
N ASN A 46 20.24 -9.96 -11.98
CA ASN A 46 21.36 -10.31 -12.88
C ASN A 46 21.13 -11.67 -13.56
N THR A 47 20.52 -12.62 -12.86
CA THR A 47 20.30 -13.98 -13.34
C THR A 47 18.87 -14.26 -13.74
N MET A 48 17.92 -13.40 -13.35
CA MET A 48 16.47 -13.57 -13.46
C MET A 48 15.97 -14.89 -12.85
N LYS A 49 16.61 -15.33 -11.76
CA LYS A 49 16.21 -16.52 -11.00
C LYS A 49 15.54 -16.12 -9.67
N PRO A 50 14.49 -16.85 -9.26
CA PRO A 50 13.93 -16.69 -7.92
C PRO A 50 14.99 -16.95 -6.85
N VAL A 51 14.95 -16.17 -5.78
CA VAL A 51 15.83 -16.32 -4.61
C VAL A 51 15.06 -16.93 -3.45
N TRP A 52 13.89 -16.40 -3.16
CA TRP A 52 12.97 -16.90 -2.14
C TRP A 52 11.53 -16.51 -2.49
N TYR A 53 10.61 -17.15 -1.80
CA TYR A 53 9.16 -17.00 -1.91
C TYR A 53 8.56 -16.94 -0.50
N TYR A 54 7.55 -16.09 -0.31
CA TYR A 54 6.77 -15.97 0.91
C TYR A 54 5.28 -15.95 0.57
N ASP A 55 4.47 -16.73 1.27
CA ASP A 55 3.01 -16.76 1.13
C ASP A 55 2.38 -15.69 2.04
N ASN A 56 1.77 -14.67 1.44
CA ASN A 56 1.04 -13.60 2.13
C ASN A 56 -0.49 -13.78 2.05
N HIS A 57 -0.93 -14.99 1.75
CA HIS A 57 -2.28 -15.53 1.88
C HIS A 57 -3.31 -15.05 0.84
N ASP A 58 -3.28 -13.84 0.34
CA ASP A 58 -4.29 -13.28 -0.56
C ASP A 58 -3.66 -12.28 -1.54
N ASP A 59 -4.40 -11.88 -2.54
CA ASP A 59 -3.99 -11.04 -3.65
C ASP A 59 -3.17 -9.80 -3.25
N ILE A 60 -2.16 -9.45 -4.06
CA ILE A 60 -1.24 -8.35 -3.78
C ILE A 60 -1.22 -7.37 -4.95
N ASP A 61 -2.00 -6.30 -4.84
CA ASP A 61 -2.04 -5.18 -5.78
C ASP A 61 -1.08 -4.05 -5.39
N GLY A 62 -0.93 -3.81 -4.10
CA GLY A 62 -0.08 -2.77 -3.57
C GLY A 62 1.40 -3.00 -3.90
N THR A 63 2.08 -1.99 -4.43
CA THR A 63 3.53 -2.09 -4.70
C THR A 63 4.31 -2.25 -3.39
N ILE A 64 5.20 -3.22 -3.39
CA ILE A 64 6.14 -3.46 -2.29
C ILE A 64 7.08 -2.26 -2.14
N ILE A 65 7.37 -1.83 -0.93
CA ILE A 65 8.42 -0.84 -0.67
C ILE A 65 9.58 -1.44 0.10
N CYS A 66 10.76 -0.86 -0.09
CA CYS A 66 11.99 -1.28 0.56
C CYS A 66 12.56 -0.13 1.41
N GLU A 67 12.92 -0.47 2.65
CA GLU A 67 13.72 0.37 3.56
C GLU A 67 15.06 -0.31 3.80
N VAL A 68 16.14 0.45 3.74
CA VAL A 68 17.49 -0.09 3.99
C VAL A 68 17.96 0.35 5.35
N GLU A 69 18.14 -0.60 6.26
CA GLU A 69 18.64 -0.39 7.62
C GLU A 69 20.02 -1.06 7.76
N ASN A 70 21.06 -0.29 8.02
CA ASN A 70 22.44 -0.80 8.18
C ASN A 70 22.89 -1.72 7.03
N GLY A 71 22.51 -1.39 5.79
CA GLY A 71 22.86 -2.15 4.59
C GLY A 71 21.98 -3.36 4.29
N THR A 72 21.06 -3.72 5.18
CA THR A 72 20.06 -4.78 4.98
C THR A 72 18.77 -4.18 4.44
N PRO A 73 18.25 -4.64 3.27
CA PRO A 73 16.94 -4.24 2.79
C PRO A 73 15.85 -4.98 3.57
N TYR A 74 14.88 -4.24 4.06
CA TYR A 74 13.62 -4.75 4.57
C TYR A 74 12.50 -4.34 3.64
N ILE A 75 11.58 -5.26 3.36
CA ILE A 75 10.45 -4.98 2.49
C ILE A 75 9.16 -5.02 3.28
N TYR A 76 8.19 -4.22 2.83
CA TYR A 76 6.86 -4.14 3.42
C TYR A 76 5.81 -4.39 2.35
N CYS A 77 4.85 -5.26 2.66
CA CYS A 77 3.80 -5.67 1.75
C CYS A 77 2.51 -5.98 2.49
N GLY A 78 1.39 -5.62 1.93
CA GLY A 78 0.06 -6.03 2.41
C GLY A 78 -0.69 -6.78 1.34
N CYS A 79 -1.74 -7.50 1.73
CA CYS A 79 -2.63 -8.19 0.82
C CYS A 79 -4.06 -7.63 0.88
N GLU A 80 -4.84 -8.00 -0.11
CA GLU A 80 -6.28 -7.79 -0.15
C GLU A 80 -7.05 -8.78 0.72
N VAL A 81 -8.36 -8.68 0.68
CA VAL A 81 -9.31 -9.68 1.13
C VAL A 81 -10.31 -9.87 0.00
N ASP A 82 -9.99 -10.74 -0.95
CA ASP A 82 -10.85 -11.08 -2.09
C ASP A 82 -11.14 -12.59 -2.17
N LYS A 83 -10.19 -13.45 -1.79
CA LYS A 83 -10.27 -14.92 -1.89
C LYS A 83 -10.67 -15.60 -0.58
N GLN A 84 -10.67 -14.87 0.52
CA GLN A 84 -11.01 -15.39 1.86
C GLN A 84 -12.50 -15.45 2.16
N GLY A 85 -13.38 -15.14 1.19
CA GLY A 85 -14.83 -15.02 1.38
C GLY A 85 -15.27 -13.60 1.70
N MET A 86 -16.43 -13.42 2.36
CA MET A 86 -16.98 -12.06 2.65
C MET A 86 -16.32 -11.37 3.85
N SER A 87 -15.56 -12.10 4.64
CA SER A 87 -14.76 -11.60 5.75
C SER A 87 -13.41 -12.30 5.74
N GLY A 88 -12.36 -11.55 6.00
CA GLY A 88 -11.00 -12.08 5.98
C GLY A 88 -10.02 -11.19 6.74
N THR A 89 -8.76 -11.43 6.49
CA THR A 89 -7.64 -10.75 7.14
C THR A 89 -6.70 -10.17 6.08
N CYS A 90 -6.47 -8.87 6.12
CA CYS A 90 -5.35 -8.25 5.44
C CYS A 90 -4.08 -8.52 6.27
N TYR A 91 -3.12 -9.19 5.69
CA TYR A 91 -1.82 -9.45 6.30
C TYR A 91 -0.84 -8.38 5.82
N PHE A 92 -0.36 -7.56 6.74
CA PHE A 92 0.69 -6.59 6.46
C PHE A 92 1.99 -7.05 7.12
N VAL A 93 3.02 -7.26 6.31
CA VAL A 93 4.28 -7.91 6.74
C VAL A 93 5.49 -7.03 6.51
N LYS A 94 6.51 -7.18 7.38
CA LYS A 94 7.89 -6.78 7.16
C LYS A 94 8.72 -8.05 7.01
N LEU A 95 9.45 -8.17 5.90
CA LEU A 95 10.36 -9.28 5.64
C LEU A 95 11.79 -8.77 5.47
N ASN A 96 12.75 -9.60 5.81
CA ASN A 96 14.13 -9.40 5.38
C ASN A 96 14.19 -9.62 3.85
N GLY A 97 14.54 -8.58 3.11
CA GLY A 97 14.53 -8.61 1.64
C GLY A 97 15.52 -9.62 1.04
N LEU A 98 16.61 -9.97 1.74
CA LEU A 98 17.59 -10.92 1.25
C LEU A 98 17.19 -12.38 1.50
N THR A 99 16.55 -12.65 2.62
CA THR A 99 16.28 -14.03 3.09
C THR A 99 14.82 -14.45 3.01
N GLY A 100 13.88 -13.49 2.92
CA GLY A 100 12.44 -13.74 3.02
C GLY A 100 11.96 -14.02 4.45
N GLU A 101 12.84 -13.92 5.45
CA GLU A 101 12.48 -14.12 6.85
C GLU A 101 11.48 -13.07 7.32
N LYS A 102 10.40 -13.50 7.95
CA LYS A 102 9.38 -12.63 8.53
C LYS A 102 9.91 -11.96 9.79
N ILE A 103 9.99 -10.63 9.78
CA ILE A 103 10.34 -9.82 10.96
C ILE A 103 9.11 -9.63 11.83
N TRP A 104 8.00 -9.22 11.22
CA TRP A 104 6.70 -9.13 11.88
C TRP A 104 5.55 -9.23 10.90
N GLU A 105 4.37 -9.47 11.42
CA GLU A 105 3.11 -9.54 10.70
C GLU A 105 2.01 -8.87 11.51
N GLN A 106 1.25 -7.98 10.89
CA GLN A 106 0.00 -7.45 11.42
C GLN A 106 -1.19 -8.06 10.70
N LYS A 107 -2.16 -8.51 11.49
CA LYS A 107 -3.42 -9.10 11.03
C LYS A 107 -4.53 -8.07 11.22
N ILE A 108 -5.13 -7.63 10.12
CA ILE A 108 -6.14 -6.59 10.14
C ILE A 108 -7.45 -7.18 9.60
N PRO A 109 -8.49 -7.36 10.43
CA PRO A 109 -9.79 -7.84 9.96
C PRO A 109 -10.37 -6.88 8.93
N CYS A 110 -10.77 -7.40 7.78
CA CYS A 110 -11.41 -6.66 6.69
C CYS A 110 -12.58 -7.47 6.15
N ASN A 111 -13.56 -6.77 5.57
CA ASN A 111 -14.69 -7.41 4.90
C ASN A 111 -14.73 -7.01 3.44
N ARG A 112 -15.37 -7.87 2.65
CA ARG A 112 -15.92 -7.50 1.35
C ARG A 112 -17.33 -6.98 1.56
N ILE A 113 -17.82 -6.07 0.73
CA ILE A 113 -19.19 -5.61 0.76
C ILE A 113 -19.84 -5.72 -0.62
N LYS A 114 -21.09 -6.09 -0.64
CA LYS A 114 -21.89 -6.12 -1.87
C LYS A 114 -22.68 -4.82 -2.00
N ILE A 115 -22.50 -4.13 -3.14
CA ILE A 115 -23.23 -2.92 -3.50
C ILE A 115 -23.89 -3.18 -4.85
N GLY A 116 -25.20 -3.47 -4.84
CA GLY A 116 -25.89 -3.99 -6.02
C GLY A 116 -25.29 -5.34 -6.42
N GLU A 117 -24.85 -5.46 -7.66
CA GLU A 117 -24.18 -6.67 -8.19
C GLU A 117 -22.66 -6.67 -7.99
N LYS A 118 -22.08 -5.53 -7.62
CA LYS A 118 -20.64 -5.41 -7.43
C LYS A 118 -20.23 -5.81 -6.02
N VAL A 119 -19.13 -6.51 -5.93
CA VAL A 119 -18.42 -6.76 -4.67
C VAL A 119 -17.22 -5.81 -4.60
N LEU A 120 -17.08 -5.10 -3.50
CA LEU A 120 -15.90 -4.32 -3.17
C LEU A 120 -15.08 -5.11 -2.16
N ASP A 121 -13.87 -5.39 -2.52
CA ASP A 121 -12.95 -6.18 -1.73
C ASP A 121 -12.33 -5.34 -0.60
N GLY A 122 -11.87 -6.00 0.45
CA GLY A 122 -11.21 -5.39 1.58
C GLY A 122 -9.69 -5.47 1.46
N GLY A 123 -8.97 -5.03 2.51
CA GLY A 123 -7.54 -5.16 2.58
C GLY A 123 -6.76 -3.96 2.05
N MET A 124 -5.58 -4.19 1.50
CA MET A 124 -4.62 -3.16 1.13
C MET A 124 -4.31 -3.18 -0.35
N TYR A 125 -4.68 -2.11 -1.05
CA TYR A 125 -4.42 -1.87 -2.48
C TYR A 125 -3.29 -0.88 -2.72
N CYS A 126 -2.96 -0.09 -1.71
CA CYS A 126 -2.03 1.02 -1.83
C CYS A 126 -0.57 0.58 -1.70
N THR A 127 0.34 1.34 -2.31
CA THR A 127 1.75 1.34 -1.94
C THR A 127 1.90 2.00 -0.57
N PRO A 128 2.54 1.35 0.43
CA PRO A 128 2.77 1.98 1.73
C PRO A 128 3.69 3.19 1.64
N LEU A 129 3.61 4.08 2.62
CA LEU A 129 4.46 5.26 2.75
C LEU A 129 5.36 5.14 3.98
N LEU A 130 6.67 5.26 3.81
CA LEU A 130 7.62 5.31 4.93
C LEU A 130 7.58 6.66 5.64
N GLY A 131 7.62 6.62 6.96
CA GLY A 131 7.77 7.77 7.83
C GLY A 131 9.15 8.40 7.72
N ARG A 132 9.17 9.73 7.65
CA ARG A 132 10.39 10.55 7.60
C ARG A 132 10.33 11.65 8.66
N GLY A 133 11.48 12.27 8.91
CA GLY A 133 11.57 13.37 9.88
C GLY A 133 11.03 12.96 11.24
N ASP A 134 10.06 13.71 11.76
CA ASP A 134 9.42 13.48 13.06
C ASP A 134 8.50 12.24 13.11
N ALA A 135 8.20 11.63 11.96
CA ALA A 135 7.46 10.38 11.83
C ALA A 135 8.37 9.17 11.49
N LYS A 136 9.71 9.33 11.55
CA LYS A 136 10.65 8.22 11.33
C LYS A 136 10.35 7.06 12.29
N GLY A 137 10.39 5.84 11.79
CA GLY A 137 10.03 4.62 12.52
C GLY A 137 8.56 4.23 12.38
N LEU A 138 7.78 4.99 11.60
CA LEU A 138 6.42 4.63 11.21
C LEU A 138 6.34 4.27 9.72
N ILE A 139 5.34 3.46 9.37
CA ILE A 139 4.95 3.17 8.00
C ILE A 139 3.43 3.27 7.91
N PHE A 140 2.93 3.84 6.81
CA PHE A 140 1.52 4.17 6.65
C PHE A 140 0.92 3.42 5.48
N ALA A 141 -0.29 2.91 5.65
CA ALA A 141 -1.07 2.30 4.58
C ALA A 141 -2.56 2.64 4.70
N ASN A 142 -3.22 2.78 3.56
CA ASN A 142 -4.67 2.82 3.51
C ASN A 142 -5.22 1.39 3.54
N ILE A 143 -6.12 1.11 4.48
CA ILE A 143 -6.75 -0.21 4.65
C ILE A 143 -8.24 -0.08 4.41
N CYS A 144 -8.76 -0.88 3.48
CA CYS A 144 -10.19 -1.01 3.18
C CYS A 144 -10.83 -1.97 4.18
N ARG A 145 -11.50 -1.42 5.22
CA ARG A 145 -12.10 -2.21 6.29
C ARG A 145 -13.49 -2.72 5.95
N ASN A 146 -14.26 -1.98 5.14
CA ASN A 146 -15.57 -2.36 4.62
C ASN A 146 -16.52 -2.91 5.68
N GLY A 147 -16.73 -2.17 6.78
CA GLY A 147 -17.63 -2.54 7.85
C GLY A 147 -17.05 -3.44 8.94
N ALA A 148 -15.81 -3.92 8.80
CA ALA A 148 -15.13 -4.68 9.86
C ALA A 148 -14.83 -3.85 11.12
N ASP A 149 -14.98 -2.54 11.05
CA ASP A 149 -14.92 -1.60 12.18
C ASP A 149 -16.24 -1.45 12.93
N GLY A 150 -17.26 -2.26 12.61
CA GLY A 150 -18.61 -2.22 13.21
C GLY A 150 -19.51 -1.08 12.75
N LYS A 151 -19.07 -0.25 11.78
CA LYS A 151 -19.82 0.93 11.30
C LYS A 151 -20.49 0.73 9.94
N GLY A 152 -20.58 -0.50 9.46
CA GLY A 152 -21.27 -0.91 8.22
C GLY A 152 -20.82 -0.11 6.99
N LYS A 153 -21.15 -0.55 5.79
CA LYS A 153 -20.82 0.08 4.51
C LYS A 153 -19.31 0.17 4.21
N SER A 154 -19.01 0.70 3.04
CA SER A 154 -17.66 0.97 2.60
C SER A 154 -16.95 1.89 3.59
N SER A 155 -15.78 1.50 4.07
CA SER A 155 -14.97 2.29 5.00
C SER A 155 -13.49 2.02 4.81
N GLY A 156 -12.68 3.05 5.06
CA GLY A 156 -11.23 2.97 5.01
C GLY A 156 -10.59 3.61 6.23
N GLN A 157 -9.34 3.29 6.43
CA GLN A 157 -8.51 3.86 7.47
C GLN A 157 -7.10 4.07 6.91
N LEU A 158 -6.51 5.22 7.20
CA LEU A 158 -5.05 5.34 7.18
C LEU A 158 -4.54 4.75 8.50
N VAL A 159 -3.71 3.74 8.41
CA VAL A 159 -3.12 3.07 9.58
C VAL A 159 -1.63 3.33 9.61
N ALA A 160 -1.12 3.74 10.76
CA ALA A 160 0.30 3.87 11.05
C ALA A 160 0.79 2.66 11.85
N PHE A 161 1.84 2.03 11.37
CA PHE A 161 2.49 0.89 12.04
C PHE A 161 3.90 1.27 12.44
N ASN A 162 4.35 0.75 13.57
CA ASN A 162 5.75 0.87 13.99
C ASN A 162 6.62 -0.06 13.13
N THR A 163 7.68 0.45 12.52
CA THR A 163 8.54 -0.35 11.64
C THR A 163 9.37 -1.41 12.37
N ILE A 164 9.52 -1.32 13.71
CA ILE A 164 10.30 -2.26 14.49
C ILE A 164 9.49 -3.53 14.81
N ASP A 165 8.26 -3.38 15.30
CA ASP A 165 7.45 -4.50 15.82
C ASP A 165 6.08 -4.66 15.13
N GLY A 166 5.78 -3.82 14.16
CA GLY A 166 4.54 -3.84 13.39
C GLY A 166 3.30 -3.38 14.14
N LYS A 167 3.41 -3.00 15.42
CA LYS A 167 2.24 -2.55 16.19
C LYS A 167 1.61 -1.31 15.60
N ILE A 168 0.29 -1.25 15.65
CA ILE A 168 -0.46 -0.07 15.22
C ILE A 168 -0.22 1.06 16.21
N ALA A 169 0.38 2.14 15.73
CA ALA A 169 0.62 3.35 16.51
C ALA A 169 -0.67 4.19 16.61
N TYR A 170 -1.37 4.34 15.50
CA TYR A 170 -2.67 5.01 15.44
C TYR A 170 -3.42 4.66 14.17
N THR A 171 -4.71 5.04 14.11
CA THR A 171 -5.55 4.96 12.92
C THR A 171 -6.30 6.26 12.71
N THR A 172 -6.35 6.73 11.46
CA THR A 172 -7.19 7.87 11.06
C THR A 172 -8.28 7.38 10.11
N ARG A 173 -9.54 7.59 10.48
CA ARG A 173 -10.69 7.14 9.69
C ARG A 173 -10.84 7.95 8.41
N LEU A 174 -11.06 7.25 7.29
CA LEU A 174 -11.49 7.81 6.01
C LEU A 174 -13.00 7.61 5.85
N ASN A 175 -13.66 8.44 5.03
CA ASN A 175 -15.12 8.34 4.83
C ASN A 175 -15.52 7.08 4.07
N GLN A 176 -14.69 6.70 3.09
CA GLN A 176 -14.89 5.54 2.22
C GLN A 176 -13.60 4.72 2.17
N PHE A 177 -13.61 3.56 1.48
CA PHE A 177 -12.40 2.81 1.20
C PHE A 177 -11.42 3.64 0.36
N ALA A 178 -10.13 3.34 0.45
CA ALA A 178 -9.09 4.08 -0.26
C ALA A 178 -8.10 3.11 -0.92
N TRP A 179 -8.13 3.07 -2.24
CA TRP A 179 -7.16 2.34 -3.07
C TRP A 179 -5.93 3.19 -3.38
N SER A 180 -6.14 4.51 -3.41
CA SER A 180 -5.07 5.49 -3.64
C SER A 180 -3.93 5.33 -2.63
N SER A 181 -2.69 5.37 -3.09
CA SER A 181 -1.52 5.34 -2.21
C SER A 181 -1.37 6.68 -1.47
N PRO A 182 -1.09 6.66 -0.16
CA PRO A 182 -0.75 7.88 0.56
C PRO A 182 0.61 8.43 0.10
N ILE A 183 0.74 9.75 0.05
CA ILE A 183 2.02 10.43 -0.22
C ILE A 183 2.40 11.34 0.94
N GLY A 184 3.72 11.58 1.08
CA GLY A 184 4.27 12.37 2.18
C GLY A 184 4.82 13.71 1.74
N TYR A 185 4.65 14.71 2.60
CA TYR A 185 5.26 16.03 2.52
C TYR A 185 6.14 16.29 3.73
N MET A 186 7.21 17.02 3.53
CA MET A 186 8.07 17.50 4.60
C MET A 186 8.02 19.03 4.62
N ASN A 187 7.87 19.62 5.80
CA ASN A 187 8.07 21.05 5.97
C ASN A 187 9.52 21.37 6.40
N GLU A 188 9.82 22.67 6.51
CA GLU A 188 11.14 23.15 6.92
C GLU A 188 11.54 22.76 8.36
N LYS A 189 10.55 22.40 9.21
CA LYS A 189 10.77 21.92 10.58
C LYS A 189 10.99 20.41 10.66
N ASN A 190 11.13 19.73 9.50
CA ASN A 190 11.27 18.28 9.41
C ASN A 190 10.06 17.51 9.95
N GLU A 191 8.86 18.11 9.91
CA GLU A 191 7.58 17.46 10.21
C GLU A 191 7.00 16.85 8.93
N GLN A 192 6.52 15.61 9.03
CA GLN A 192 5.87 14.92 7.89
C GLN A 192 4.36 15.05 7.95
N PHE A 193 3.77 15.31 6.78
CA PHE A 193 2.33 15.30 6.55
C PHE A 193 2.00 14.29 5.47
N ILE A 194 0.81 13.72 5.56
CA ILE A 194 0.31 12.71 4.62
C ILE A 194 -0.88 13.29 3.88
N PHE A 195 -0.84 13.21 2.55
CA PHE A 195 -1.99 13.45 1.69
C PHE A 195 -2.51 12.11 1.18
N THR A 196 -3.82 11.91 1.23
CA THR A 196 -4.50 10.74 0.66
C THR A 196 -5.90 11.11 0.19
N GLY A 197 -6.48 10.29 -0.68
CA GLY A 197 -7.86 10.42 -1.14
C GLY A 197 -8.63 9.11 -0.95
N ASP A 198 -9.95 9.20 -0.82
CA ASP A 198 -10.82 8.03 -0.77
C ASP A 198 -11.72 7.90 -2.02
N SER A 199 -12.35 6.74 -2.16
CA SER A 199 -13.25 6.44 -3.28
C SER A 199 -14.57 7.20 -3.25
N GLY A 200 -14.85 7.93 -2.17
CA GLY A 200 -15.97 8.87 -2.09
C GLY A 200 -15.60 10.28 -2.54
N GLY A 201 -14.37 10.50 -3.05
CA GLY A 201 -13.91 11.78 -3.56
C GLY A 201 -13.51 12.78 -2.47
N THR A 202 -13.18 12.31 -1.29
CA THR A 202 -12.67 13.14 -0.20
C THR A 202 -11.16 13.05 -0.15
N VAL A 203 -10.49 14.20 -0.01
CA VAL A 203 -9.06 14.30 0.24
C VAL A 203 -8.79 14.68 1.68
N TYR A 204 -7.64 14.23 2.18
CA TYR A 204 -7.22 14.38 3.57
C TYR A 204 -5.79 14.87 3.63
N LEU A 205 -5.51 15.79 4.56
CA LEU A 205 -4.17 16.14 5.02
C LEU A 205 -4.07 15.75 6.49
N ILE A 206 -3.10 14.90 6.81
CA ILE A 206 -2.96 14.26 8.12
C ILE A 206 -1.54 14.48 8.61
N ARG A 207 -1.36 14.81 9.90
CA ARG A 207 -0.03 14.87 10.52
C ARG A 207 0.51 13.45 10.72
N ALA A 208 1.63 13.13 10.09
CA ALA A 208 2.17 11.77 10.06
C ALA A 208 2.56 11.24 11.45
N LYS A 209 3.05 12.10 12.34
CA LYS A 209 3.51 11.72 13.68
C LYS A 209 2.43 11.10 14.56
N ASN A 210 1.19 11.59 14.49
CA ASN A 210 0.14 11.26 15.46
C ASN A 210 -1.25 11.01 14.84
N GLY A 211 -1.40 11.09 13.52
CA GLY A 211 -2.68 10.86 12.84
C GLY A 211 -3.69 12.00 12.95
N GLU A 212 -3.29 13.17 13.42
CA GLU A 212 -4.14 14.34 13.52
C GLU A 212 -4.65 14.76 12.14
N LEU A 213 -5.98 14.80 11.98
CA LEU A 213 -6.61 15.27 10.76
C LEU A 213 -6.57 16.79 10.70
N LEU A 214 -5.73 17.33 9.81
CA LEU A 214 -5.55 18.78 9.65
C LEU A 214 -6.53 19.39 8.66
N TYR A 215 -6.84 18.65 7.59
CA TYR A 215 -7.74 19.09 6.54
C TYR A 215 -8.49 17.92 5.91
N LYS A 216 -9.75 18.16 5.58
CA LYS A 216 -10.62 17.20 4.90
C LYS A 216 -11.58 17.97 3.99
N HIS A 217 -11.63 17.59 2.72
CA HIS A 217 -12.51 18.25 1.78
C HIS A 217 -13.04 17.26 0.74
N HIS A 218 -14.33 17.33 0.47
CA HIS A 218 -14.95 16.58 -0.61
C HIS A 218 -14.83 17.38 -1.90
N VAL A 219 -14.25 16.79 -2.95
CA VAL A 219 -13.89 17.48 -4.19
C VAL A 219 -14.54 16.84 -5.40
N ALA A 220 -14.58 15.51 -5.44
CA ALA A 220 -14.96 14.73 -6.61
C ALA A 220 -15.80 13.52 -6.19
N SER A 221 -15.97 12.55 -7.07
CA SER A 221 -16.70 11.34 -6.75
C SER A 221 -15.80 10.17 -6.34
N ASN A 222 -14.54 10.18 -6.74
CA ASN A 222 -13.67 9.00 -6.56
C ASN A 222 -12.21 9.35 -6.80
N PHE A 223 -11.33 9.01 -5.83
CA PHE A 223 -9.88 9.02 -6.00
C PHE A 223 -9.34 7.60 -5.82
N GLU A 224 -9.10 6.92 -6.93
CA GLU A 224 -8.45 5.59 -6.96
C GLU A 224 -7.00 5.70 -7.45
N SER A 225 -6.68 6.68 -8.30
CA SER A 225 -5.30 6.91 -8.70
C SER A 225 -4.45 7.42 -7.55
N SER A 226 -3.19 7.05 -7.54
CA SER A 226 -2.23 7.57 -6.56
C SER A 226 -1.81 8.99 -6.93
N PRO A 227 -1.74 9.91 -5.94
CA PRO A 227 -1.30 11.28 -6.17
C PRO A 227 0.21 11.35 -6.39
N ILE A 228 0.64 12.46 -6.99
CA ILE A 228 2.05 12.84 -7.07
C ILE A 228 2.26 14.18 -6.38
N ALA A 229 3.39 14.34 -5.68
CA ALA A 229 3.79 15.57 -5.01
C ALA A 229 5.03 16.18 -5.65
N ILE A 230 5.01 17.50 -5.83
CA ILE A 230 6.16 18.30 -6.26
C ILE A 230 6.21 19.57 -5.39
N GLY A 231 7.21 19.66 -4.51
CA GLY A 231 7.26 20.72 -3.50
C GLY A 231 6.03 20.67 -2.59
N ASN A 232 5.29 21.77 -2.49
CA ASN A 232 4.04 21.86 -1.72
C ASN A 232 2.78 21.60 -2.56
N THR A 233 2.93 21.09 -3.77
CA THR A 233 1.83 20.87 -4.72
C THR A 233 1.55 19.37 -4.87
N THR A 234 0.27 18.96 -4.81
CA THR A 234 -0.21 17.63 -5.18
C THR A 234 -1.05 17.70 -6.43
N VAL A 235 -0.89 16.68 -7.28
CA VAL A 235 -1.80 16.43 -8.40
C VAL A 235 -2.32 15.00 -8.29
N VAL A 236 -3.63 14.83 -8.49
CA VAL A 236 -4.29 13.52 -8.43
C VAL A 236 -5.42 13.45 -9.46
N GLY A 237 -5.56 12.28 -10.11
CA GLY A 237 -6.66 11.99 -11.02
C GLY A 237 -7.90 11.46 -10.30
N SER A 238 -9.07 11.77 -10.82
CA SER A 238 -10.34 11.18 -10.40
C SER A 238 -10.95 10.36 -11.54
N ARG A 239 -11.67 9.30 -11.22
CA ARG A 239 -12.40 8.49 -12.21
C ARG A 239 -13.46 9.25 -13.01
N GLN A 240 -13.90 10.42 -12.54
CA GLN A 240 -14.85 11.29 -13.22
C GLN A 240 -14.18 12.39 -14.06
N ASN A 241 -13.21 12.01 -14.88
CA ASN A 241 -12.59 12.88 -15.91
C ASN A 241 -11.93 14.14 -15.35
N GLY A 242 -11.51 14.15 -14.07
CA GLY A 242 -10.88 15.30 -13.42
C GLY A 242 -9.42 15.03 -13.04
N ILE A 243 -8.58 16.04 -13.25
CA ILE A 243 -7.24 16.12 -12.65
C ILE A 243 -7.27 17.31 -11.70
N TYR A 244 -6.96 17.06 -10.44
CA TYR A 244 -7.05 18.05 -9.37
C TYR A 244 -5.67 18.43 -8.86
N LYS A 245 -5.44 19.72 -8.72
CA LYS A 245 -4.22 20.28 -8.15
C LYS A 245 -4.53 20.91 -6.79
N PHE A 246 -3.80 20.47 -5.77
CA PHE A 246 -3.84 21.03 -4.42
C PHE A 246 -2.51 21.70 -4.10
N VAL A 247 -2.55 22.76 -3.31
CA VAL A 247 -1.36 23.44 -2.79
C VAL A 247 -1.47 23.48 -1.27
N ILE A 248 -0.47 22.94 -0.59
CA ILE A 248 -0.35 23.02 0.87
C ILE A 248 0.31 24.36 1.21
N LYS A 249 -0.39 25.20 1.96
CA LYS A 249 0.06 26.51 2.43
C LYS A 249 0.43 26.47 3.89
#